data_89ba603110fe49ebb3301b352e282bd4
#
_entry.id   89ba603110fe49ebb3301b352e282bd4
#
_cell.length_a   1.000
_cell.length_b   1.000
_cell.length_c   1.000
_cell.angle_alpha   90.00
_cell.angle_beta   90.00
_cell.angle_gamma   90.00
#
_symmetry.space_group_name_H-M   'P 1'
#
loop_
_entity.id
_entity.type
_entity.pdbx_description
1 polymer ?
#
loop_
_entity_poly.entity_id
_entity_poly.type
_entity_poly.pdbx_seq_one_letter_code
_entity_poly.pdbx_strand_id
1 'polypeptide(L)'
;VATPRLVVLLLGSVVALSGCGNLVTTEIVGAVGISVDTEGDPVVVVAVCDGYLDQVAVVQGREGLAEDETNPVVGTWDAAGQLTGVSELDLAAPGSDWQTRTPVSLETGEHYIVTARQVDADVQASQVDFFGRDLQGMEPGFVYTGAAPELDEHEAAAFEAASCPD
;
A
#
# COMPACT_ATOMS: atom_id res chain seq x y z
N VAL A 1 -3.91 -32.53 -73.44
CA VAL A 1 -3.56 -32.94 -72.04
C VAL A 1 -3.53 -31.57 -71.26
N ALA A 2 -4.57 -31.30 -70.47
CA ALA A 2 -4.72 -30.08 -69.71
C ALA A 2 -4.46 -30.40 -68.22
N THR A 3 -3.49 -29.73 -67.64
CA THR A 3 -3.14 -29.81 -66.21
C THR A 3 -3.94 -28.78 -65.41
N PRO A 4 -4.72 -29.16 -64.38
CA PRO A 4 -5.38 -28.17 -63.54
C PRO A 4 -4.41 -27.59 -62.49
N ARG A 5 -4.31 -26.26 -62.46
CA ARG A 5 -3.61 -25.48 -61.45
C ARG A 5 -4.43 -25.47 -60.16
N LEU A 6 -3.89 -26.10 -59.13
CA LEU A 6 -4.44 -26.09 -57.78
C LEU A 6 -4.10 -24.72 -57.16
N VAL A 7 -5.11 -23.87 -56.95
CA VAL A 7 -5.00 -22.61 -56.18
C VAL A 7 -5.26 -22.93 -54.75
N VAL A 8 -4.22 -22.90 -53.90
CA VAL A 8 -4.32 -23.03 -52.46
C VAL A 8 -4.62 -21.65 -51.90
N LEU A 9 -5.85 -21.42 -51.43
CA LEU A 9 -6.26 -20.23 -50.67
C LEU A 9 -5.84 -20.44 -49.23
N LEU A 10 -4.76 -19.76 -48.81
CA LEU A 10 -4.37 -19.60 -47.41
C LEU A 10 -5.30 -18.58 -46.74
N LEU A 11 -6.33 -19.06 -46.05
CA LEU A 11 -7.09 -18.21 -45.10
C LEU A 11 -6.20 -17.95 -43.86
N GLY A 12 -5.60 -16.80 -43.79
CA GLY A 12 -4.93 -16.28 -42.59
C GLY A 12 -5.97 -15.93 -41.54
N SER A 13 -6.11 -16.77 -40.50
CA SER A 13 -6.89 -16.45 -39.31
C SER A 13 -6.15 -15.41 -38.50
N VAL A 14 -6.61 -14.15 -38.59
CA VAL A 14 -6.21 -13.07 -37.66
C VAL A 14 -6.93 -13.34 -36.35
N VAL A 15 -6.25 -13.95 -35.38
CA VAL A 15 -6.69 -14.01 -34.00
C VAL A 15 -6.51 -12.63 -33.39
N ALA A 16 -7.58 -11.85 -33.36
CA ALA A 16 -7.62 -10.62 -32.56
C ALA A 16 -7.56 -11.01 -31.08
N LEU A 17 -6.38 -10.92 -30.47
CA LEU A 17 -6.22 -10.92 -29.03
C LEU A 17 -6.84 -9.62 -28.47
N SER A 18 -8.15 -9.64 -28.26
CA SER A 18 -8.80 -8.65 -27.41
C SER A 18 -8.40 -8.95 -25.98
N GLY A 19 -7.25 -8.42 -25.56
CA GLY A 19 -6.87 -8.33 -24.17
C GLY A 19 -7.85 -7.38 -23.48
N CYS A 20 -8.89 -7.91 -22.84
CA CYS A 20 -9.64 -7.21 -21.80
C CYS A 20 -8.72 -7.08 -20.60
N GLY A 21 -7.76 -6.15 -20.67
CA GLY A 21 -7.10 -5.64 -19.49
C GLY A 21 -8.10 -4.74 -18.79
N ASN A 22 -8.71 -5.20 -17.70
CA ASN A 22 -9.25 -4.29 -16.70
C ASN A 22 -8.04 -3.54 -16.13
N LEU A 23 -7.73 -2.38 -16.72
CA LEU A 23 -6.86 -1.40 -16.11
C LEU A 23 -7.66 -0.77 -14.96
N VAL A 24 -7.71 -1.44 -13.82
CA VAL A 24 -7.99 -0.77 -12.57
C VAL A 24 -6.73 0.01 -12.27
N THR A 25 -6.69 1.25 -12.68
CA THR A 25 -5.62 2.19 -12.34
C THR A 25 -5.98 2.80 -11.00
N THR A 26 -5.51 2.20 -9.92
CA THR A 26 -5.53 2.86 -8.61
C THR A 26 -4.65 4.10 -8.68
N GLU A 27 -5.20 5.24 -8.33
CA GLU A 27 -4.47 6.50 -8.27
C GLU A 27 -3.62 6.55 -7.00
N ILE A 28 -2.32 6.80 -7.15
CA ILE A 28 -1.40 6.96 -6.02
C ILE A 28 -1.23 8.45 -5.74
N VAL A 29 -1.74 8.89 -4.58
CA VAL A 29 -1.77 10.32 -4.19
C VAL A 29 -0.82 10.65 -3.04
N GLY A 30 0.06 9.75 -2.67
CA GLY A 30 0.98 9.95 -1.54
C GLY A 30 1.73 8.70 -1.16
N ALA A 31 2.29 8.70 0.04
CA ALA A 31 3.04 7.57 0.59
C ALA A 31 2.66 7.27 2.04
N VAL A 32 2.78 6.00 2.41
CA VAL A 32 2.73 5.54 3.79
C VAL A 32 4.13 5.11 4.22
N GLY A 33 4.49 5.48 5.44
CA GLY A 33 5.67 4.98 6.12
C GLY A 33 5.32 4.45 7.50
N ILE A 34 6.26 3.69 8.07
CA ILE A 34 6.22 3.23 9.45
C ILE A 34 7.36 3.88 10.24
N SER A 35 7.10 4.22 11.47
CA SER A 35 8.02 4.83 12.41
C SER A 35 7.81 4.21 13.78
N VAL A 36 8.62 4.61 14.75
CA VAL A 36 8.38 4.35 16.17
C VAL A 36 8.46 5.66 16.94
N ASP A 37 7.70 5.74 18.02
CA ASP A 37 7.81 6.86 18.97
C ASP A 37 9.02 6.68 19.93
N THR A 38 9.17 7.58 20.90
CA THR A 38 10.24 7.53 21.89
C THR A 38 10.13 6.37 22.88
N GLU A 39 8.99 5.72 22.96
CA GLU A 39 8.70 4.55 23.80
C GLU A 39 8.89 3.23 23.02
N GLY A 40 9.04 3.33 21.68
CA GLY A 40 9.21 2.22 20.76
C GLY A 40 7.88 1.71 20.22
N ASP A 41 6.79 2.42 20.45
CA ASP A 41 5.47 2.06 19.92
C ASP A 41 5.35 2.44 18.43
N PRO A 42 4.68 1.61 17.62
CA PRO A 42 4.61 1.81 16.17
C PRO A 42 3.69 2.97 15.80
N VAL A 43 4.19 3.85 14.94
CA VAL A 43 3.49 5.01 14.40
C VAL A 43 3.43 4.90 12.88
N VAL A 44 2.23 4.96 12.29
CA VAL A 44 2.05 5.08 10.85
C VAL A 44 2.10 6.55 10.47
N VAL A 45 2.91 6.89 9.48
CA VAL A 45 3.00 8.24 8.92
C VAL A 45 2.47 8.22 7.50
N VAL A 46 1.50 9.08 7.20
CA VAL A 46 0.87 9.21 5.89
C VAL A 46 1.18 10.58 5.33
N ALA A 47 1.79 10.65 4.14
CA ALA A 47 1.95 11.88 3.37
C ALA A 47 0.98 11.85 2.18
N VAL A 48 0.11 12.85 2.08
CA VAL A 48 -0.85 13.03 0.97
C VAL A 48 -0.42 14.21 0.13
N CYS A 49 -0.07 13.93 -1.13
CA CYS A 49 0.47 14.91 -2.08
C CYS A 49 -0.64 15.62 -2.87
N ASP A 50 -1.72 14.93 -3.14
CA ASP A 50 -2.88 15.46 -3.86
C ASP A 50 -4.18 14.83 -3.32
N GLY A 51 -5.28 15.57 -3.37
CA GLY A 51 -6.57 15.10 -2.87
C GLY A 51 -6.61 14.87 -1.36
N TYR A 52 -7.19 13.73 -0.96
CA TYR A 52 -7.27 13.32 0.45
C TYR A 52 -7.38 11.81 0.58
N LEU A 53 -7.06 11.30 1.77
CA LEU A 53 -7.33 9.94 2.22
C LEU A 53 -8.19 9.97 3.49
N ASP A 54 -8.80 8.85 3.88
CA ASP A 54 -9.72 8.82 5.04
C ASP A 54 -9.64 7.53 5.86
N GLN A 55 -8.84 6.55 5.44
CA GLN A 55 -8.67 5.30 6.18
C GLN A 55 -7.23 4.80 6.10
N VAL A 56 -6.74 4.28 7.23
CA VAL A 56 -5.51 3.49 7.33
C VAL A 56 -5.90 2.05 7.69
N ALA A 57 -5.26 1.08 7.04
CA ALA A 57 -5.40 -0.32 7.38
C ALA A 57 -4.03 -1.00 7.46
N VAL A 58 -3.90 -1.90 8.44
CA VAL A 58 -2.80 -2.85 8.55
C VAL A 58 -3.34 -4.22 8.19
N VAL A 59 -2.71 -4.86 7.23
CA VAL A 59 -3.04 -6.22 6.80
C VAL A 59 -1.83 -7.13 7.01
N GLN A 60 -2.06 -8.42 7.19
CA GLN A 60 -1.00 -9.42 7.23
C GLN A 60 -0.45 -9.65 5.82
N GLY A 61 0.83 -9.99 5.70
CA GLY A 61 1.46 -10.38 4.44
C GLY A 61 0.82 -11.62 3.82
N ARG A 62 1.23 -11.95 2.60
CA ARG A 62 0.63 -13.05 1.82
C ARG A 62 1.23 -14.42 2.09
N GLU A 63 2.14 -14.54 3.04
CA GLU A 63 2.82 -15.78 3.35
C GLU A 63 1.81 -16.87 3.77
N GLY A 64 1.77 -17.93 2.97
CA GLY A 64 0.86 -19.06 3.21
C GLY A 64 -0.55 -18.91 2.70
N LEU A 65 -0.92 -17.77 2.07
CA LEU A 65 -2.22 -17.56 1.44
C LEU A 65 -2.25 -18.18 0.03
N ALA A 66 -3.41 -18.68 -0.38
CA ALA A 66 -3.66 -19.06 -1.77
C ALA A 66 -3.73 -17.80 -2.66
N GLU A 67 -3.62 -18.00 -4.00
CA GLU A 67 -3.55 -16.88 -4.97
C GLU A 67 -4.81 -16.00 -4.93
N ASP A 68 -5.97 -16.58 -4.66
CA ASP A 68 -7.29 -15.93 -4.61
C ASP A 68 -7.71 -15.48 -3.20
N GLU A 69 -6.90 -15.77 -2.16
CA GLU A 69 -7.15 -15.28 -0.81
C GLU A 69 -6.73 -13.82 -0.66
N THR A 70 -7.54 -13.05 0.08
CA THR A 70 -7.21 -11.69 0.46
C THR A 70 -6.39 -11.66 1.75
N ASN A 71 -5.50 -10.69 1.86
CA ASN A 71 -4.71 -10.49 3.06
C ASN A 71 -5.62 -10.25 4.27
N PRO A 72 -5.44 -10.97 5.39
CA PRO A 72 -6.21 -10.73 6.60
C PRO A 72 -6.00 -9.31 7.12
N VAL A 73 -7.10 -8.60 7.38
CA VAL A 73 -7.05 -7.28 8.02
C VAL A 73 -6.82 -7.46 9.51
N VAL A 74 -5.76 -6.87 10.05
CA VAL A 74 -5.41 -6.95 11.47
C VAL A 74 -5.63 -5.65 12.22
N GLY A 75 -5.75 -4.52 11.51
CA GLY A 75 -6.09 -3.24 12.11
C GLY A 75 -6.73 -2.29 11.09
N THR A 76 -7.67 -1.45 11.53
CA THR A 76 -8.29 -0.43 10.68
C THR A 76 -8.67 0.79 11.50
N TRP A 77 -8.34 1.97 10.97
CA TRP A 77 -8.64 3.28 11.54
C TRP A 77 -9.23 4.19 10.47
N ASP A 78 -10.40 4.77 10.77
CA ASP A 78 -10.95 5.84 9.96
C ASP A 78 -10.47 7.18 10.52
N ALA A 79 -10.07 8.08 9.66
CA ALA A 79 -9.81 9.45 10.04
C ALA A 79 -11.12 10.15 10.40
N ALA A 80 -11.10 11.04 11.42
CA ALA A 80 -12.26 11.86 11.77
C ALA A 80 -12.60 12.92 10.70
N GLY A 81 -11.69 13.12 9.74
CA GLY A 81 -11.82 14.01 8.61
C GLY A 81 -10.95 13.56 7.44
N GLN A 82 -10.76 14.44 6.48
CA GLN A 82 -9.88 14.19 5.34
C GLN A 82 -8.42 14.35 5.74
N LEU A 83 -7.59 13.34 5.49
CA LEU A 83 -6.14 13.43 5.64
C LEU A 83 -5.56 14.19 4.46
N THR A 84 -4.82 15.25 4.71
CA THR A 84 -4.10 16.05 3.73
C THR A 84 -2.72 16.42 4.29
N GLY A 85 -1.70 16.54 3.45
CA GLY A 85 -0.32 16.74 3.93
C GLY A 85 0.15 15.55 4.77
N VAL A 86 0.90 15.80 5.84
CA VAL A 86 1.41 14.74 6.73
C VAL A 86 0.49 14.52 7.92
N SER A 87 0.18 13.26 8.18
CA SER A 87 -0.62 12.82 9.33
C SER A 87 0.05 11.63 10.01
N GLU A 88 -0.06 11.55 11.33
CA GLU A 88 0.48 10.47 12.14
C GLU A 88 -0.65 9.68 12.83
N LEU A 89 -0.48 8.38 12.93
CA LEU A 89 -1.38 7.47 13.62
C LEU A 89 -0.55 6.59 14.56
N ASP A 90 -0.62 6.84 15.85
CA ASP A 90 -0.13 5.94 16.86
C ASP A 90 -1.03 4.69 16.91
N LEU A 91 -0.45 3.52 16.65
CA LEU A 91 -1.23 2.28 16.60
C LEU A 91 -1.62 1.77 17.99
N ALA A 92 -0.84 2.10 19.03
CA ALA A 92 -1.10 1.71 20.41
C ALA A 92 -2.12 2.64 21.07
N ALA A 93 -2.04 3.95 20.80
CA ALA A 93 -2.87 4.98 21.42
C ALA A 93 -3.37 6.03 20.39
N PRO A 94 -4.24 5.63 19.44
CA PRO A 94 -4.76 6.54 18.43
C PRO A 94 -5.40 7.78 19.05
N GLY A 95 -4.99 8.95 18.59
CA GLY A 95 -5.55 10.23 19.04
C GLY A 95 -7.01 10.42 18.64
N SER A 96 -7.61 11.55 19.05
CA SER A 96 -9.02 11.89 18.77
C SER A 96 -9.36 12.02 17.27
N ASP A 97 -8.35 12.17 16.44
CA ASP A 97 -8.48 12.32 15.00
C ASP A 97 -8.71 10.99 14.28
N TRP A 98 -8.67 9.88 15.04
CA TRP A 98 -8.82 8.52 14.54
C TRP A 98 -9.91 7.76 15.25
N GLN A 99 -10.68 7.00 14.49
CA GLN A 99 -11.66 6.04 15.00
C GLN A 99 -11.18 4.62 14.73
N THR A 100 -10.78 3.91 15.77
CA THR A 100 -10.36 2.51 15.66
C THR A 100 -11.57 1.62 15.40
N ARG A 101 -11.58 0.93 14.25
CA ARG A 101 -12.56 -0.13 13.96
C ARG A 101 -12.08 -1.48 14.49
N THR A 102 -10.80 -1.77 14.26
CA THR A 102 -10.17 -3.02 14.71
C THR A 102 -8.81 -2.64 15.30
N PRO A 103 -8.61 -2.83 16.61
CA PRO A 103 -7.31 -2.59 17.23
C PRO A 103 -6.30 -3.62 16.75
N VAL A 104 -5.05 -3.19 16.54
CA VAL A 104 -3.96 -4.05 16.08
C VAL A 104 -3.09 -4.51 17.24
N SER A 105 -2.54 -5.72 17.10
CA SER A 105 -1.39 -6.20 17.86
C SER A 105 -0.38 -6.74 16.85
N LEU A 106 0.81 -6.15 16.81
CA LEU A 106 1.87 -6.54 15.88
C LEU A 106 2.78 -7.59 16.55
N GLU A 107 2.85 -8.77 15.94
CA GLU A 107 3.72 -9.86 16.42
C GLU A 107 5.07 -9.79 15.69
N THR A 108 6.15 -9.98 16.43
CA THR A 108 7.54 -9.82 15.94
C THR A 108 7.86 -10.69 14.73
N GLY A 109 7.26 -11.88 14.62
CA GLY A 109 7.53 -12.83 13.52
C GLY A 109 6.71 -12.62 12.26
N GLU A 110 5.66 -11.82 12.35
CA GLU A 110 4.68 -11.65 11.27
C GLU A 110 5.07 -10.52 10.30
N HIS A 111 4.63 -10.68 9.06
CA HIS A 111 4.79 -9.69 8.00
C HIS A 111 3.51 -8.86 7.89
N TYR A 112 3.67 -7.53 7.79
CA TYR A 112 2.57 -6.58 7.73
C TYR A 112 2.72 -5.64 6.55
N ILE A 113 1.58 -5.25 5.99
CA ILE A 113 1.47 -4.24 4.95
C ILE A 113 0.55 -3.14 5.50
N VAL A 114 1.01 -1.90 5.48
CA VAL A 114 0.21 -0.73 5.83
C VAL A 114 -0.22 0.00 4.58
N THR A 115 -1.51 0.28 4.51
CA THR A 115 -2.11 1.02 3.39
C THR A 115 -2.91 2.21 3.93
N ALA A 116 -2.93 3.31 3.19
CA ALA A 116 -3.86 4.41 3.40
C ALA A 116 -4.64 4.65 2.11
N ARG A 117 -5.96 4.85 2.22
CA ARG A 117 -6.85 4.94 1.06
C ARG A 117 -8.01 5.89 1.29
N GLN A 118 -8.68 6.25 0.19
CA GLN A 118 -10.01 6.81 0.19
C GLN A 118 -11.02 5.66 0.03
N VAL A 119 -11.93 5.48 1.02
CA VAL A 119 -12.80 4.29 1.11
C VAL A 119 -13.72 4.14 -0.10
N ASP A 120 -14.25 5.24 -0.63
CA ASP A 120 -15.25 5.22 -1.71
C ASP A 120 -14.64 5.50 -3.10
N ALA A 121 -13.31 5.40 -3.26
CA ALA A 121 -12.62 5.66 -4.52
C ALA A 121 -11.43 4.73 -4.72
N ASP A 122 -10.98 4.60 -5.98
CA ASP A 122 -9.77 3.85 -6.34
C ASP A 122 -8.51 4.73 -6.14
N VAL A 123 -8.39 5.35 -4.96
CA VAL A 123 -7.32 6.27 -4.57
C VAL A 123 -6.64 5.76 -3.32
N GLN A 124 -5.32 5.72 -3.33
CA GLN A 124 -4.52 5.27 -2.18
C GLN A 124 -3.14 5.95 -2.16
N ALA A 125 -2.43 5.83 -1.03
CA ALA A 125 -1.01 6.08 -0.96
C ALA A 125 -0.22 4.83 -1.36
N SER A 126 1.08 4.99 -1.72
CA SER A 126 1.99 3.85 -1.78
C SER A 126 2.10 3.21 -0.40
N GLN A 127 2.08 1.89 -0.35
CA GLN A 127 2.13 1.13 0.89
C GLN A 127 3.57 0.98 1.41
N VAL A 128 3.67 0.66 2.71
CA VAL A 128 4.91 0.15 3.31
C VAL A 128 4.66 -1.28 3.78
N ASP A 129 5.65 -2.16 3.62
CA ASP A 129 5.61 -3.49 4.17
C ASP A 129 6.85 -3.78 5.04
N PHE A 130 6.64 -4.44 6.19
CA PHE A 130 7.68 -4.69 7.17
C PHE A 130 7.35 -5.95 8.00
N PHE A 131 8.36 -6.51 8.63
CA PHE A 131 8.15 -7.52 9.67
C PHE A 131 8.05 -6.85 11.04
N GLY A 132 7.22 -7.38 11.93
CA GLY A 132 7.10 -6.83 13.28
C GLY A 132 8.44 -6.75 14.05
N ARG A 133 9.43 -7.60 13.73
CA ARG A 133 10.79 -7.52 14.27
C ARG A 133 11.57 -6.28 13.82
N ASP A 134 11.23 -5.71 12.65
CA ASP A 134 11.96 -4.56 12.11
C ASP A 134 11.75 -3.32 12.96
N LEU A 135 10.60 -3.22 13.66
CA LEU A 135 10.29 -2.14 14.59
C LEU A 135 11.36 -1.99 15.70
N GLN A 136 12.00 -3.09 16.12
CA GLN A 136 13.05 -3.06 17.14
C GLN A 136 14.34 -2.36 16.68
N GLY A 137 14.54 -2.24 15.37
CA GLY A 137 15.70 -1.58 14.76
C GLY A 137 15.41 -0.15 14.29
N MET A 138 14.16 0.29 14.35
CA MET A 138 13.77 1.64 13.94
C MET A 138 14.13 2.68 15.00
N GLU A 139 14.48 3.89 14.56
CA GLU A 139 14.84 5.00 15.44
C GLU A 139 13.72 6.05 15.43
N PRO A 140 13.34 6.63 16.60
CA PRO A 140 12.42 7.76 16.66
C PRO A 140 12.92 8.96 15.86
N GLY A 141 12.01 9.60 15.14
CA GLY A 141 12.34 10.72 14.27
C GLY A 141 12.69 10.35 12.82
N PHE A 142 12.65 9.05 12.51
CA PHE A 142 12.77 8.55 11.13
C PHE A 142 11.49 7.85 10.69
N VAL A 143 11.21 7.90 9.39
CA VAL A 143 10.11 7.22 8.72
C VAL A 143 10.68 6.25 7.72
N TYR A 144 10.23 5.00 7.77
CA TYR A 144 10.70 3.92 6.92
C TYR A 144 9.62 3.60 5.87
N THR A 145 10.04 3.51 4.60
CA THR A 145 9.15 3.28 3.45
C THR A 145 9.63 2.09 2.63
N GLY A 146 8.81 1.69 1.64
CA GLY A 146 9.18 0.59 0.73
C GLY A 146 8.79 -0.77 1.28
N ALA A 147 9.62 -1.77 1.04
CA ALA A 147 9.31 -3.16 1.33
C ALA A 147 10.48 -3.91 1.98
N ALA A 148 10.17 -4.66 3.05
CA ALA A 148 11.15 -5.52 3.69
C ALA A 148 11.77 -6.53 2.68
N PRO A 149 13.05 -6.88 2.80
CA PRO A 149 13.95 -6.52 3.90
C PRO A 149 14.70 -5.18 3.69
N GLU A 150 14.49 -4.46 2.61
CA GLU A 150 15.19 -3.23 2.25
C GLU A 150 14.24 -2.04 2.38
N LEU A 151 14.11 -1.50 3.61
CA LEU A 151 13.35 -0.29 3.87
C LEU A 151 14.22 0.94 3.63
N ASP A 152 13.65 1.95 2.97
CA ASP A 152 14.26 3.25 2.80
C ASP A 152 13.97 4.12 4.03
N GLU A 153 15.02 4.73 4.61
CA GLU A 153 14.94 5.58 5.79
C GLU A 153 14.92 7.05 5.40
N HIS A 154 14.01 7.80 5.98
CA HIS A 154 13.87 9.25 5.80
C HIS A 154 13.79 9.95 7.15
N GLU A 155 14.46 11.10 7.32
CA GLU A 155 14.15 11.97 8.45
C GLU A 155 12.67 12.37 8.42
N ALA A 156 11.96 12.30 9.54
CA ALA A 156 10.53 12.60 9.59
C ALA A 156 10.20 14.01 9.03
N ALA A 157 11.06 14.98 9.28
CA ALA A 157 10.92 16.35 8.75
C ALA A 157 11.09 16.43 7.21
N ALA A 158 11.71 15.44 6.59
CA ALA A 158 11.94 15.38 5.13
C ALA A 158 10.99 14.42 4.42
N PHE A 159 10.20 13.63 5.15
CA PHE A 159 9.37 12.57 4.60
C PHE A 159 8.35 13.10 3.58
N GLU A 160 7.66 14.22 3.86
CA GLU A 160 6.70 14.82 2.94
C GLU A 160 7.37 15.19 1.60
N ALA A 161 8.50 15.88 1.66
CA ALA A 161 9.21 16.29 0.44
C ALA A 161 9.78 15.09 -0.35
N ALA A 162 10.18 14.01 0.35
CA ALA A 162 10.64 12.78 -0.29
C ALA A 162 9.48 12.01 -0.95
N SER A 163 8.29 12.08 -0.36
CA SER A 163 7.09 11.36 -0.82
C SER A 163 6.31 12.10 -1.90
N CYS A 164 6.39 13.44 -1.92
CA CYS A 164 5.64 14.35 -2.79
C CYS A 164 6.60 15.18 -3.65
N PRO A 165 7.20 14.57 -4.69
CA PRO A 165 8.05 15.33 -5.60
C PRO A 165 7.22 16.35 -6.40
N ASP A 166 7.78 17.55 -6.64
CA ASP A 166 7.20 18.63 -7.45
C ASP A 166 6.98 18.22 -8.94
#